data_edb3ef30541fe6d1476e871d95e0885b
#
_entry.id   edb3ef30541fe6d1476e871d95e0885b
#
_cell.length_a   1.000
_cell.length_b   1.000
_cell.length_c   1.000
_cell.angle_alpha   90.00
_cell.angle_beta   90.00
_cell.angle_gamma   90.00
#
_symmetry.space_group_name_H-M   'P 1'
#
loop_
_entity.id
_entity.type
_entity.pdbx_description
1 polymer ?
#
loop_
_entity_poly.entity_id
_entity_poly.type
_entity_poly.pdbx_seq_one_letter_code
_entity_poly.pdbx_strand_id
1 'polypeptide(L)' 'MDKICVPKAVFEGLEAIRRSGATNMFDYRAVVELTSILNNRDTLLWLIDHKHEYLQGVLYGIEPED' A
#
# COMPACT_ATOMS: atom_id res chain seq x y z
N MET A 1 4.84 -17.76 -5.73
CA MET A 1 5.26 -16.71 -4.79
C MET A 1 4.09 -16.31 -3.94
N ASP A 2 4.35 -16.05 -2.70
CA ASP A 2 3.28 -15.83 -1.75
C ASP A 2 2.82 -14.39 -1.70
N LYS A 3 1.54 -14.22 -1.40
CA LYS A 3 1.00 -12.90 -1.10
C LYS A 3 1.64 -12.37 0.17
N ILE A 4 1.69 -11.06 0.31
CA ILE A 4 2.18 -10.46 1.55
C ILE A 4 1.00 -10.13 2.47
N CYS A 5 1.25 -10.22 3.77
CA CYS A 5 0.26 -9.85 4.78
C CYS A 5 0.63 -8.50 5.37
N VAL A 6 -0.35 -7.63 5.49
CA VAL A 6 -0.15 -6.29 6.06
C VAL A 6 -1.18 -6.05 7.16
N PRO A 7 -0.90 -5.14 8.10
CA PRO A 7 -1.91 -4.77 9.09
C PRO A 7 -3.20 -4.33 8.41
N LYS A 8 -4.33 -4.63 9.03
CA LYS A 8 -5.63 -4.34 8.45
C LYS A 8 -5.78 -2.87 8.05
N ALA A 9 -5.33 -1.96 8.90
CA ALA A 9 -5.42 -0.52 8.61
C ALA A 9 -4.63 -0.16 7.35
N VAL A 10 -3.46 -0.78 7.16
CA VAL A 10 -2.64 -0.58 5.98
C VAL A 10 -3.33 -1.15 4.74
N PHE A 11 -3.92 -2.33 4.87
CA PHE A 11 -4.65 -2.94 3.77
C PHE A 11 -5.79 -2.02 3.30
N GLU A 12 -6.57 -1.52 4.24
CA GLU A 12 -7.69 -0.62 3.92
C GLU A 12 -7.19 0.66 3.27
N GLY A 13 -6.06 1.20 3.73
CA GLY A 13 -5.46 2.39 3.13
C GLY A 13 -5.02 2.15 1.70
N LEU A 14 -4.35 1.03 1.44
CA LEU A 14 -3.90 0.67 0.09
C LEU A 14 -5.08 0.41 -0.85
N GLU A 15 -6.14 -0.22 -0.34
CA GLU A 15 -7.34 -0.46 -1.13
C GLU A 15 -8.01 0.86 -1.53
N ALA A 16 -8.06 1.83 -0.62
CA ALA A 16 -8.63 3.13 -0.91
C ALA A 16 -7.85 3.83 -2.04
N ILE A 17 -6.52 3.73 -2.00
CA ILE A 17 -5.67 4.32 -3.04
C ILE A 17 -5.91 3.62 -4.38
N ARG A 18 -5.98 2.31 -4.37
CA ARG A 18 -6.23 1.52 -5.59
C ARG A 18 -7.58 1.89 -6.21
N ARG A 19 -8.62 2.00 -5.39
CA ARG A 19 -9.97 2.31 -5.86
C ARG A 19 -10.09 3.72 -6.39
N SER A 20 -9.27 4.65 -5.90
CA SER A 20 -9.32 6.03 -6.36
C SER A 20 -8.96 6.17 -7.83
N GLY A 21 -8.14 5.24 -8.35
CA GLY A 21 -7.66 5.31 -9.73
C GLY A 21 -6.76 6.50 -10.01
N ALA A 22 -6.33 7.20 -8.97
CA ALA A 22 -5.56 8.43 -9.11
C ALA A 22 -4.10 8.20 -9.46
N THR A 23 -3.60 6.99 -9.27
CA THR A 23 -2.20 6.69 -9.51
C THR A 23 -2.01 5.23 -9.87
N ASN A 24 -0.86 4.94 -10.49
CA ASN A 24 -0.45 3.59 -10.80
C ASN A 24 0.15 2.97 -9.55
N MET A 25 -0.36 1.81 -9.13
CA MET A 25 0.11 1.15 -7.91
C MET A 25 1.57 0.69 -8.00
N PHE A 26 2.12 0.53 -9.21
CA PHE A 26 3.55 0.24 -9.38
C PHE A 26 4.43 1.48 -9.19
N ASP A 27 3.86 2.67 -9.23
CA ASP A 27 4.60 3.89 -8.98
C ASP A 27 4.63 4.15 -7.47
N TYR A 28 5.61 3.54 -6.81
CA TYR A 28 5.76 3.62 -5.36
C TYR A 28 5.75 5.07 -4.86
N ARG A 29 6.50 5.94 -5.55
CA ARG A 29 6.61 7.35 -5.13
C ARG A 29 5.26 8.05 -5.17
N ALA A 30 4.50 7.84 -6.24
CA ALA A 30 3.17 8.45 -6.37
C ALA A 30 2.22 7.90 -5.31
N VAL A 31 2.31 6.61 -5.01
CA VAL A 31 1.50 6.01 -3.95
C VAL A 31 1.83 6.62 -2.59
N VAL A 32 3.11 6.83 -2.29
CA VAL A 32 3.53 7.47 -1.04
C VAL A 32 3.01 8.90 -0.97
N GLU A 33 3.13 9.65 -2.05
CA GLU A 33 2.65 11.04 -2.09
C GLU A 33 1.15 11.11 -1.87
N LEU A 34 0.38 10.26 -2.55
CA LEU A 34 -1.07 10.24 -2.41
C LEU A 34 -1.47 9.85 -0.99
N THR A 35 -0.79 8.87 -0.41
CA THR A 35 -1.04 8.45 0.96
C THR A 35 -0.82 9.60 1.94
N SER A 36 0.22 10.39 1.71
CA SER A 36 0.50 11.58 2.51
C SER A 36 -0.59 12.62 2.37
N ILE A 37 -1.06 12.87 1.14
CA ILE A 37 -2.14 13.82 0.87
C ILE A 37 -3.43 13.40 1.57
N LEU A 38 -3.73 12.10 1.56
CA LEU A 38 -4.91 11.56 2.21
C LEU A 38 -4.77 11.49 3.74
N ASN A 39 -3.61 11.85 4.25
CA ASN A 39 -3.31 11.86 5.68
C ASN A 39 -3.50 10.51 6.34
N ASN A 40 -3.16 9.44 5.64
CA ASN A 40 -3.23 8.08 6.17
C ASN A 40 -1.87 7.70 6.75
N ARG A 41 -1.66 8.04 8.01
CA ARG A 41 -0.37 7.87 8.66
C ARG A 41 0.08 6.41 8.74
N ASP A 42 -0.81 5.50 9.11
CA ASP A 42 -0.45 4.09 9.27
C ASP A 42 0.06 3.50 7.97
N THR A 43 -0.64 3.76 6.87
CA THR A 43 -0.25 3.29 5.55
C THR A 43 1.05 3.94 5.11
N LEU A 44 1.20 5.24 5.35
CA LEU A 44 2.40 5.98 4.97
C LEU A 44 3.64 5.41 5.66
N LEU A 45 3.57 5.21 6.97
CA LEU A 45 4.70 4.68 7.73
C LEU A 45 5.06 3.26 7.27
N TRP A 46 4.05 2.44 7.04
CA TRP A 46 4.29 1.09 6.53
C TRP A 46 4.99 1.12 5.17
N LEU A 47 4.53 1.96 4.26
CA LEU A 47 5.11 2.08 2.92
C LEU A 47 6.58 2.50 2.98
N ILE A 48 6.92 3.45 3.86
CA ILE A 48 8.29 3.93 4.00
C ILE A 48 9.20 2.80 4.47
N ASP A 49 8.75 1.98 5.40
CA ASP A 49 9.56 0.91 5.99
C ASP A 49 9.55 -0.39 5.20
N HIS A 50 8.61 -0.57 4.26
CA HIS A 50 8.39 -1.86 3.60
C HIS A 50 8.28 -1.73 2.08
N LYS A 51 9.19 -0.98 1.48
CA LYS A 51 9.16 -0.74 0.03
C LYS A 51 9.19 -2.03 -0.79
N HIS A 52 10.10 -2.96 -0.44
CA HIS A 52 10.23 -4.21 -1.19
C HIS A 52 8.99 -5.08 -1.04
N GLU A 53 8.47 -5.18 0.17
CA GLU A 53 7.26 -5.94 0.45
C GLU A 53 6.08 -5.35 -0.31
N TYR A 54 5.99 -4.01 -0.37
CA TYR A 54 4.92 -3.37 -1.12
C TYR A 54 4.96 -3.76 -2.59
N LEU A 55 6.15 -3.66 -3.22
CA LEU A 55 6.29 -3.98 -4.64
C LEU A 55 5.99 -5.46 -4.91
N GLN A 56 6.43 -6.34 -4.02
CA GLN A 56 6.11 -7.76 -4.09
C GLN A 56 4.61 -7.98 -3.99
N GLY A 57 3.95 -7.26 -3.09
CA GLY A 57 2.50 -7.36 -2.91
C GLY A 57 1.72 -6.91 -4.12
N VAL A 58 2.18 -5.86 -4.81
CA VAL A 58 1.52 -5.41 -6.04
C VAL A 58 1.60 -6.49 -7.11
N LEU A 59 2.74 -7.21 -7.19
CA LEU A 59 2.93 -8.29 -8.15
C LEU A 59 2.15 -9.55 -7.81
N TYR A 60 2.14 -9.94 -6.54
CA TYR A 60 1.62 -11.26 -6.14
C TYR A 60 0.37 -11.23 -5.29
N GLY A 61 0.03 -10.07 -4.74
CA GLY A 61 -1.16 -9.90 -3.94
C GLY A 61 -0.87 -9.45 -2.53
N ILE A 62 -1.82 -8.73 -1.95
CA ILE A 62 -1.75 -8.19 -0.59
C ILE A 62 -2.97 -8.66 0.17
N GLU A 63 -2.78 -9.14 1.39
CA GLU A 63 -3.86 -9.60 2.24
C GLU A 63 -3.82 -8.88 3.59
N PRO A 64 -4.98 -8.63 4.20
CA PRO A 64 -4.99 -8.10 5.56
C PRO A 64 -4.66 -9.21 6.57
N GLU A 65 -3.97 -8.83 7.64
CA GLU A 65 -3.78 -9.72 8.77
C GLU A 65 -5.08 -9.82 9.57
N ASP A 66 -5.29 -10.96 10.15
CA ASP A 66 -6.46 -11.16 11.02
C ASP A 66 -6.25 -10.53 12.39
#